data_9d85bc087131547e29b38df315435515
#
_entry.id   9d85bc087131547e29b38df315435515
#
_cell.length_a   1.000
_cell.length_b   1.000
_cell.length_c   1.000
_cell.angle_alpha   90.00
_cell.angle_beta   90.00
_cell.angle_gamma   90.00
#
_symmetry.space_group_name_H-M   'P 1'
#
loop_
_entity.id
_entity.type
_entity.pdbx_description
1 polymer ?
#
loop_
_entity_poly.entity_id
_entity_poly.type
_entity_poly.pdbx_seq_one_letter_code
_entity_poly.pdbx_strand_id
1 'polypeptide(L)'
;PYIVSEYGDWEYFAQNAGFNQEDWADLTEAERTSRQLLSDGELRLLQQATNIQEAHNDNRKTVALADGYWDMFDYNRGYANDLEASGIASIERVTKPSYQFFRSQRDGSETSARWSGGPMVYIANEWTPDSPLDVRVFSNAERVELQLNGQTLEVRDPDADALSTHLAHPPFTFHLDKFVPGVLTAIAYSSGSQVARDSAETPGDLLGVEAQLMTLDVAPVVDDLIFVQGRLVDGHGRTVPVNDVNVTFDLGPGLAAVGPLVMPSENGFAATLVRVTDPGNVSVSAHLVKEVEGLDDVP
;
A
#
# COMPACT_ATOMS: atom_id res chain seq x y z
N PRO A 1 20.17 27.14 -3.51
CA PRO A 1 19.54 25.82 -3.64
C PRO A 1 20.08 24.90 -2.54
N TYR A 2 19.23 24.02 -2.05
CA TYR A 2 19.55 22.99 -1.04
C TYR A 2 18.80 21.69 -1.40
N ILE A 3 19.07 20.62 -0.68
CA ILE A 3 18.36 19.38 -0.74
C ILE A 3 17.69 19.18 0.61
N VAL A 4 16.41 18.86 0.64
CA VAL A 4 15.74 18.34 1.82
C VAL A 4 16.15 16.88 1.91
N SER A 5 17.08 16.56 2.84
CA SER A 5 17.67 15.22 2.89
C SER A 5 16.73 14.18 3.48
N GLU A 6 15.77 14.63 4.29
CA GLU A 6 14.86 13.73 5.00
C GLU A 6 13.60 14.47 5.44
N TYR A 7 12.45 13.83 5.23
CA TYR A 7 11.15 14.16 5.82
C TYR A 7 10.30 12.89 5.86
N GLY A 8 9.28 12.85 6.70
CA GLY A 8 8.29 11.76 6.67
C GLY A 8 8.25 10.87 7.90
N ASP A 9 9.19 11.01 8.82
CA ASP A 9 9.11 10.36 10.13
C ASP A 9 8.11 11.10 11.00
N TRP A 10 6.83 10.74 10.85
CA TRP A 10 5.74 11.30 11.65
C TRP A 10 5.40 10.48 12.88
N GLU A 11 6.20 9.54 13.21
CA GLU A 11 6.00 8.61 14.27
C GLU A 11 5.57 9.23 15.60
N TYR A 12 6.34 10.19 16.05
CA TYR A 12 6.08 10.90 17.30
C TYR A 12 5.20 12.14 17.11
N PHE A 13 5.18 12.68 15.91
CA PHE A 13 4.58 13.94 15.54
C PHE A 13 3.58 13.80 14.38
N ALA A 14 3.07 12.59 14.15
CA ALA A 14 2.08 12.39 13.09
C ALA A 14 0.92 13.38 13.20
N GLN A 15 0.50 13.70 14.43
CA GLN A 15 -0.46 14.74 14.70
C GLN A 15 0.02 16.15 14.30
N ASN A 16 1.29 16.37 14.16
CA ASN A 16 1.85 17.67 13.79
C ASN A 16 2.15 17.75 12.29
N ALA A 17 1.82 16.74 11.53
CA ALA A 17 2.05 16.67 10.10
C ALA A 17 0.92 17.31 9.29
N GLY A 18 0.50 18.48 9.67
CA GLY A 18 -0.31 19.36 8.87
C GLY A 18 -1.80 19.40 9.17
N PHE A 19 -2.40 18.36 9.69
CA PHE A 19 -3.83 18.32 9.94
C PHE A 19 -4.17 18.37 11.41
N ASN A 20 -5.15 19.16 11.81
CA ASN A 20 -5.89 19.10 13.07
C ASN A 20 -5.01 18.85 14.32
N GLN A 21 -3.92 19.57 14.46
CA GLN A 21 -3.07 19.51 15.65
C GLN A 21 -3.84 19.75 16.94
N GLU A 22 -4.93 20.51 16.86
CA GLU A 22 -5.81 20.82 17.99
C GLU A 22 -6.55 19.59 18.51
N ASP A 23 -6.93 18.66 17.62
CA ASP A 23 -7.67 17.45 17.97
C ASP A 23 -6.78 16.38 18.64
N TRP A 24 -5.47 16.62 18.72
CA TRP A 24 -4.50 15.62 19.17
C TRP A 24 -3.80 15.97 20.49
N ALA A 25 -4.12 17.11 21.06
CA ALA A 25 -3.49 17.60 22.30
C ALA A 25 -3.69 16.64 23.48
N ASP A 26 -4.81 15.92 23.52
CA ASP A 26 -5.20 15.01 24.60
C ASP A 26 -4.88 13.52 24.30
N LEU A 27 -4.20 13.22 23.18
CA LEU A 27 -3.83 11.85 22.85
C LEU A 27 -2.76 11.29 23.79
N THR A 28 -2.90 10.02 24.16
CA THR A 28 -1.87 9.27 24.88
C THR A 28 -0.64 9.06 24.01
N GLU A 29 0.50 8.71 24.61
CA GLU A 29 1.72 8.42 23.87
C GLU A 29 1.53 7.31 22.83
N ALA A 30 0.79 6.25 23.18
CA ALA A 30 0.46 5.14 22.27
C ALA A 30 -0.42 5.59 21.09
N GLU A 31 -1.25 6.60 21.28
CA GLU A 31 -2.09 7.17 20.21
C GLU A 31 -1.32 8.18 19.34
N ARG A 32 -0.17 8.65 19.80
CA ARG A 32 0.69 9.58 19.07
C ARG A 32 1.71 8.88 18.18
N THR A 33 1.93 7.59 18.36
CA THR A 33 2.81 6.83 17.48
C THR A 33 2.28 6.80 16.06
N SER A 34 3.17 6.69 15.09
CA SER A 34 2.78 6.61 13.70
C SER A 34 1.95 5.34 13.47
N ARG A 35 0.69 5.45 13.30
CA ARG A 35 -0.17 4.33 12.91
C ARG A 35 -0.17 4.20 11.41
N GLN A 36 0.92 3.67 10.86
CA GLN A 36 1.18 3.57 9.43
C GLN A 36 1.60 2.16 9.01
N LEU A 37 1.50 1.18 9.91
CA LEU A 37 1.63 -0.23 9.56
C LEU A 37 0.46 -0.67 8.67
N LEU A 38 0.62 -1.72 7.89
CA LEU A 38 -0.48 -2.28 7.12
C LEU A 38 -1.68 -2.64 8.02
N SER A 39 -1.40 -3.20 9.19
CA SER A 39 -2.40 -3.57 10.22
C SER A 39 -3.19 -2.39 10.78
N ASP A 40 -2.71 -1.15 10.64
CA ASP A 40 -3.46 0.04 11.06
C ASP A 40 -4.62 0.39 10.10
N GLY A 41 -4.65 -0.22 8.93
CA GLY A 41 -5.76 -0.22 7.99
C GLY A 41 -5.84 1.00 7.08
N GLU A 42 -6.79 0.95 6.15
CA GLU A 42 -6.95 1.87 5.02
C GLU A 42 -6.91 3.35 5.41
N LEU A 43 -7.68 3.75 6.43
CA LEU A 43 -7.75 5.15 6.86
C LEU A 43 -6.39 5.74 7.24
N ARG A 44 -5.57 4.95 7.94
CA ARG A 44 -4.24 5.38 8.39
C ARG A 44 -3.24 5.40 7.24
N LEU A 45 -3.35 4.46 6.34
CA LEU A 45 -2.50 4.41 5.14
C LEU A 45 -2.83 5.56 4.16
N LEU A 46 -4.10 5.91 4.01
CA LEU A 46 -4.52 7.09 3.25
C LEU A 46 -4.07 8.40 3.92
N GLN A 47 -4.11 8.46 5.26
CA GLN A 47 -3.57 9.58 6.03
C GLN A 47 -2.06 9.75 5.78
N GLN A 48 -1.29 8.66 5.81
CA GLN A 48 0.13 8.68 5.45
C GLN A 48 0.35 9.28 4.06
N ALA A 49 -0.39 8.80 3.07
CA ALA A 49 -0.28 9.31 1.70
C ALA A 49 -0.60 10.80 1.60
N THR A 50 -1.56 11.29 2.40
CA THR A 50 -1.92 12.71 2.46
C THR A 50 -0.84 13.55 3.14
N ASN A 51 -0.24 13.08 4.23
CA ASN A 51 0.87 13.75 4.91
C ASN A 51 2.10 13.87 3.98
N ILE A 52 2.38 12.80 3.23
CA ILE A 52 3.45 12.79 2.22
C ILE A 52 3.15 13.78 1.10
N GLN A 53 1.92 13.80 0.61
CA GLN A 53 1.47 14.75 -0.41
C GLN A 53 1.71 16.20 0.03
N GLU A 54 1.30 16.55 1.25
CA GLU A 54 1.49 17.89 1.82
C GLU A 54 2.96 18.25 1.88
N ALA A 55 3.78 17.40 2.49
CA ALA A 55 5.21 17.66 2.64
C ALA A 55 5.93 17.76 1.29
N HIS A 56 5.63 16.88 0.34
CA HIS A 56 6.20 16.93 -1.01
C HIS A 56 5.77 18.19 -1.77
N ASN A 57 4.49 18.56 -1.70
CA ASN A 57 3.95 19.80 -2.27
C ASN A 57 4.68 21.04 -1.72
N ASP A 58 4.88 21.09 -0.40
CA ASP A 58 5.55 22.23 0.25
C ASP A 58 7.05 22.28 -0.05
N ASN A 59 7.72 21.13 -0.13
CA ASN A 59 9.11 21.07 -0.57
C ASN A 59 9.27 21.60 -2.00
N ARG A 60 8.38 21.22 -2.91
CA ARG A 60 8.37 21.71 -4.31
C ARG A 60 8.05 23.20 -4.45
N LYS A 61 7.43 23.81 -3.47
CA LYS A 61 7.18 25.25 -3.38
C LYS A 61 8.45 26.05 -3.08
N THR A 62 9.51 25.41 -2.64
CA THR A 62 10.76 26.04 -2.21
C THR A 62 11.81 26.06 -3.34
N VAL A 63 13.01 26.55 -3.03
CA VAL A 63 14.18 26.49 -3.93
C VAL A 63 14.99 25.20 -3.77
N ALA A 64 14.45 24.19 -3.12
CA ALA A 64 15.07 22.88 -3.00
C ALA A 64 15.23 22.24 -4.40
N LEU A 65 16.38 21.60 -4.63
CA LEU A 65 16.65 20.86 -5.87
C LEU A 65 16.06 19.45 -5.85
N ALA A 66 15.92 18.89 -4.66
CA ALA A 66 15.39 17.55 -4.42
C ALA A 66 14.90 17.46 -2.99
N ASP A 67 14.03 16.49 -2.77
CA ASP A 67 13.54 16.08 -1.46
C ASP A 67 13.65 14.56 -1.30
N GLY A 68 14.03 14.10 -0.11
CA GLY A 68 14.18 12.71 0.26
C GLY A 68 13.19 12.33 1.33
N TYR A 69 12.36 11.33 1.05
CA TYR A 69 11.41 10.81 2.02
C TYR A 69 12.04 9.72 2.89
N TRP A 70 11.81 9.75 4.18
CA TRP A 70 12.13 8.69 5.14
C TRP A 70 10.85 7.94 5.52
N ASP A 71 10.65 6.63 5.08
CA ASP A 71 11.63 6.00 4.22
C ASP A 71 10.95 5.01 3.23
N MET A 72 11.73 4.13 2.61
CA MET A 72 11.20 3.20 1.61
C MET A 72 10.48 2.01 2.25
N PHE A 73 10.99 1.48 3.35
CA PHE A 73 10.46 0.30 4.02
C PHE A 73 10.34 0.50 5.52
N ASP A 74 9.25 0.03 6.10
CA ASP A 74 9.20 -0.14 7.54
C ASP A 74 10.40 -0.95 8.03
N TYR A 75 10.94 -0.65 9.20
CA TYR A 75 12.11 -1.33 9.69
C TYR A 75 12.11 -1.49 11.22
N ASN A 76 12.88 -2.46 11.69
CA ASN A 76 13.08 -2.69 13.12
C ASN A 76 14.16 -1.72 13.65
N ARG A 77 13.82 -0.89 14.63
CA ARG A 77 14.71 0.13 15.21
C ARG A 77 15.89 -0.44 15.95
N GLY A 78 15.78 -1.65 16.48
CA GLY A 78 16.83 -2.29 17.26
C GLY A 78 17.01 -1.79 18.69
N TYR A 79 16.43 -0.66 19.07
CA TYR A 79 16.44 -0.13 20.43
C TYR A 79 15.05 -0.05 21.08
N ALA A 80 14.00 -0.24 20.32
CA ALA A 80 12.62 -0.32 20.75
C ALA A 80 11.98 -1.61 20.21
N ASN A 81 10.87 -2.03 20.78
CA ASN A 81 10.18 -3.26 20.39
C ASN A 81 9.20 -3.04 19.23
N ASP A 82 8.88 -1.79 18.92
CA ASP A 82 8.02 -1.40 17.82
C ASP A 82 8.79 -1.24 16.50
N LEU A 83 8.08 -1.37 15.40
CA LEU A 83 8.59 -1.05 14.08
C LEU A 83 8.53 0.45 13.84
N GLU A 84 9.52 0.97 13.11
CA GLU A 84 9.40 2.26 12.44
C GLU A 84 8.51 2.08 11.22
N ALA A 85 7.36 2.75 11.20
CA ALA A 85 6.28 2.51 10.24
C ALA A 85 6.15 3.59 9.17
N SER A 86 7.13 4.48 9.00
CA SER A 86 7.09 5.53 7.98
C SER A 86 7.39 5.04 6.56
N GLY A 87 7.73 3.77 6.39
CA GLY A 87 7.94 3.16 5.07
C GLY A 87 6.76 3.35 4.12
N ILE A 88 7.05 3.58 2.83
CA ILE A 88 6.02 3.53 1.78
C ILE A 88 5.68 2.10 1.35
N ALA A 89 6.38 1.13 1.90
CA ALA A 89 6.06 -0.29 1.88
C ALA A 89 6.39 -0.90 3.25
N SER A 90 5.70 -2.00 3.60
CA SER A 90 5.96 -2.74 4.84
C SER A 90 7.36 -3.34 4.88
N ILE A 91 7.75 -3.87 6.04
CA ILE A 91 9.02 -4.59 6.20
C ILE A 91 9.11 -5.80 5.24
N GLU A 92 7.97 -6.39 4.89
CA GLU A 92 7.85 -7.51 3.94
C GLU A 92 7.70 -7.07 2.48
N ARG A 93 7.87 -5.77 2.20
CA ARG A 93 7.80 -5.20 0.83
C ARG A 93 6.38 -5.14 0.23
N VAL A 94 5.33 -5.22 1.05
CA VAL A 94 3.97 -4.92 0.60
C VAL A 94 3.82 -3.41 0.48
N THR A 95 3.46 -2.92 -0.70
CA THR A 95 3.37 -1.48 -0.95
C THR A 95 2.12 -0.87 -0.29
N LYS A 96 2.29 0.33 0.26
CA LYS A 96 1.20 1.16 0.82
C LYS A 96 0.69 2.14 -0.25
N PRO A 97 -0.48 2.78 -0.06
CA PRO A 97 -0.97 3.81 -1.00
C PRO A 97 0.05 4.92 -1.29
N SER A 98 0.87 5.29 -0.31
CA SER A 98 1.92 6.28 -0.43
C SER A 98 3.00 5.93 -1.49
N TYR A 99 3.30 4.65 -1.71
CA TYR A 99 4.16 4.22 -2.80
C TYR A 99 3.57 4.59 -4.17
N GLN A 100 2.26 4.42 -4.33
CA GLN A 100 1.56 4.75 -5.57
C GLN A 100 1.42 6.25 -5.77
N PHE A 101 1.33 7.03 -4.68
CA PHE A 101 1.44 8.49 -4.76
C PHE A 101 2.77 8.91 -5.36
N PHE A 102 3.92 8.40 -4.87
CA PHE A 102 5.22 8.72 -5.47
C PHE A 102 5.34 8.25 -6.92
N ARG A 103 4.78 7.09 -7.26
CA ARG A 103 4.73 6.65 -8.66
C ARG A 103 3.99 7.64 -9.55
N SER A 104 2.87 8.18 -9.08
CA SER A 104 2.08 9.15 -9.85
C SER A 104 2.80 10.48 -10.09
N GLN A 105 3.82 10.82 -9.27
CA GLN A 105 4.58 12.06 -9.45
C GLN A 105 5.60 11.99 -10.60
N ARG A 106 5.72 10.83 -11.27
CA ARG A 106 6.63 10.65 -12.41
C ARG A 106 5.94 11.00 -13.72
N ASP A 107 6.73 11.48 -14.67
CA ASP A 107 6.21 11.78 -16.02
C ASP A 107 5.73 10.47 -16.69
N GLY A 108 4.49 10.47 -17.19
CA GLY A 108 3.90 9.35 -17.92
C GLY A 108 4.59 9.02 -19.25
N SER A 109 5.44 9.90 -19.77
CA SER A 109 6.27 9.66 -20.96
C SER A 109 7.59 8.93 -20.64
N GLU A 110 7.98 8.81 -19.37
CA GLU A 110 9.19 8.09 -18.98
C GLU A 110 9.01 6.59 -19.22
N THR A 111 9.77 6.06 -20.20
CA THR A 111 9.80 4.64 -20.51
C THR A 111 11.18 4.08 -20.17
N SER A 112 11.37 3.64 -18.95
CA SER A 112 12.58 2.91 -18.55
C SER A 112 12.28 1.44 -18.35
N ALA A 113 13.06 0.55 -18.96
CA ALA A 113 12.95 -0.88 -18.74
C ALA A 113 13.24 -1.33 -17.29
N ARG A 114 13.85 -0.45 -16.48
CA ARG A 114 14.21 -0.74 -15.07
C ARG A 114 13.20 -0.21 -14.07
N TRP A 115 12.34 0.71 -14.49
CA TRP A 115 11.39 1.37 -13.62
C TRP A 115 10.02 1.27 -14.29
N SER A 116 9.01 0.90 -13.59
CA SER A 116 7.63 0.93 -14.08
C SER A 116 7.21 2.39 -14.35
N GLY A 117 7.75 2.97 -15.40
CA GLY A 117 7.37 4.26 -15.94
C GLY A 117 6.15 4.11 -16.86
N GLY A 118 5.69 5.23 -17.40
CA GLY A 118 4.53 5.28 -18.27
C GLY A 118 3.28 5.77 -17.58
N PRO A 119 2.16 5.86 -18.32
CA PRO A 119 0.90 6.30 -17.76
C PRO A 119 0.43 5.34 -16.66
N MET A 120 -0.07 5.90 -15.56
CA MET A 120 -0.61 5.12 -14.46
C MET A 120 -1.88 5.74 -13.88
N VAL A 121 -2.70 4.90 -13.29
CA VAL A 121 -3.81 5.27 -12.42
C VAL A 121 -3.91 4.22 -11.32
N TYR A 122 -4.25 4.62 -10.11
CA TYR A 122 -4.40 3.75 -8.95
C TYR A 122 -5.48 4.27 -8.02
N ILE A 123 -6.46 3.43 -7.70
CA ILE A 123 -7.48 3.71 -6.67
C ILE A 123 -6.85 3.38 -5.32
N ALA A 124 -6.71 4.38 -4.46
CA ALA A 124 -6.05 4.20 -3.17
C ALA A 124 -6.95 3.57 -2.10
N ASN A 125 -8.26 3.53 -2.35
CA ASN A 125 -9.25 2.94 -1.46
C ASN A 125 -9.42 1.44 -1.74
N GLU A 126 -9.67 0.66 -0.68
CA GLU A 126 -9.90 -0.79 -0.77
C GLU A 126 -11.32 -1.13 -1.21
N TRP A 127 -12.24 -0.19 -1.09
CA TRP A 127 -13.65 -0.28 -1.41
C TRP A 127 -14.39 -1.37 -0.62
N THR A 128 -14.28 -1.27 0.69
CA THR A 128 -15.03 -2.06 1.69
C THR A 128 -16.14 -1.23 2.33
N PRO A 129 -17.07 -1.81 3.10
CA PRO A 129 -18.07 -1.04 3.85
C PRO A 129 -17.49 0.01 4.80
N ASP A 130 -16.25 -0.18 5.25
CA ASP A 130 -15.54 0.71 6.18
C ASP A 130 -14.65 1.73 5.45
N SER A 131 -14.56 1.66 4.12
CA SER A 131 -13.76 2.59 3.32
C SER A 131 -14.32 4.01 3.39
N PRO A 132 -13.45 5.05 3.40
CA PRO A 132 -13.87 6.43 3.27
C PRO A 132 -14.67 6.65 1.97
N LEU A 133 -15.66 7.53 2.04
CA LEU A 133 -16.46 7.91 0.87
C LEU A 133 -15.73 8.92 -0.05
N ASP A 134 -14.65 9.49 0.44
CA ASP A 134 -13.69 10.23 -0.37
C ASP A 134 -12.76 9.22 -1.04
N VAL A 135 -13.05 8.91 -2.30
CA VAL A 135 -12.24 7.98 -3.10
C VAL A 135 -11.07 8.75 -3.68
N ARG A 136 -9.86 8.35 -3.26
CA ARG A 136 -8.62 8.96 -3.74
C ARG A 136 -8.01 8.14 -4.86
N VAL A 137 -7.67 8.83 -5.94
CA VAL A 137 -7.04 8.22 -7.11
C VAL A 137 -5.72 8.94 -7.41
N PHE A 138 -4.63 8.18 -7.50
CA PHE A 138 -3.33 8.68 -7.92
C PHE A 138 -3.12 8.40 -9.40
N SER A 139 -2.76 9.42 -10.18
CA SER A 139 -2.50 9.28 -11.60
C SER A 139 -1.55 10.38 -12.10
N ASN A 140 -0.78 10.07 -13.13
CA ASN A 140 0.02 11.03 -13.89
C ASN A 140 -0.64 11.44 -15.22
N ALA A 141 -1.94 11.19 -15.35
CA ALA A 141 -2.74 11.57 -16.51
C ALA A 141 -3.41 12.94 -16.31
N GLU A 142 -3.99 13.48 -17.40
CA GLU A 142 -4.64 14.81 -17.40
C GLU A 142 -6.02 14.77 -16.74
N ARG A 143 -6.75 13.65 -16.85
CA ARG A 143 -8.12 13.49 -16.34
C ARG A 143 -8.37 12.05 -15.91
N VAL A 144 -9.26 11.88 -14.93
CA VAL A 144 -9.71 10.57 -14.47
C VAL A 144 -11.23 10.51 -14.47
N GLU A 145 -11.76 9.42 -15.02
CA GLU A 145 -13.16 9.02 -14.89
C GLU A 145 -13.26 7.95 -13.81
N LEU A 146 -14.15 8.14 -12.83
CA LEU A 146 -14.51 7.12 -11.86
C LEU A 146 -15.85 6.50 -12.24
N GLN A 147 -15.89 5.17 -12.28
CA GLN A 147 -17.07 4.37 -12.51
C GLN A 147 -17.36 3.48 -11.30
N LEU A 148 -18.63 3.19 -11.06
CA LEU A 148 -19.09 2.17 -10.12
C LEU A 148 -20.01 1.19 -10.87
N ASN A 149 -19.66 -0.09 -10.84
CA ASN A 149 -20.39 -1.15 -11.53
C ASN A 149 -20.63 -0.84 -13.03
N GLY A 150 -19.64 -0.23 -13.68
CA GLY A 150 -19.66 0.15 -15.10
C GLY A 150 -20.46 1.42 -15.42
N GLN A 151 -21.00 2.09 -14.41
CA GLN A 151 -21.67 3.39 -14.60
C GLN A 151 -20.72 4.52 -14.20
N THR A 152 -20.52 5.48 -15.09
CA THR A 152 -19.73 6.69 -14.82
C THR A 152 -20.38 7.48 -13.69
N LEU A 153 -19.63 7.73 -12.64
CA LEU A 153 -20.02 8.60 -11.54
C LEU A 153 -19.61 10.04 -11.85
N GLU A 154 -18.35 10.24 -12.18
CA GLU A 154 -17.80 11.57 -12.41
C GLU A 154 -16.53 11.48 -13.27
N VAL A 155 -16.23 12.56 -13.99
CA VAL A 155 -14.93 12.78 -14.67
C VAL A 155 -14.31 14.05 -14.09
N ARG A 156 -13.10 13.94 -13.56
CA ARG A 156 -12.43 15.06 -12.87
C ARG A 156 -11.09 15.42 -13.52
N ASP A 157 -10.76 16.69 -13.37
CA ASP A 157 -9.40 17.20 -13.50
C ASP A 157 -8.66 16.98 -12.16
N PRO A 158 -7.32 17.08 -12.12
CA PRO A 158 -6.55 16.97 -10.89
C PRO A 158 -6.99 17.95 -9.81
N ASP A 159 -6.85 17.57 -8.55
CA ASP A 159 -7.15 18.42 -7.40
C ASP A 159 -6.31 19.72 -7.45
N ALA A 160 -6.95 20.83 -7.07
CA ALA A 160 -6.34 22.16 -7.06
C ALA A 160 -6.39 22.83 -5.68
N ASP A 161 -6.45 22.00 -4.64
CA ASP A 161 -6.44 22.42 -3.23
C ASP A 161 -5.05 22.90 -2.76
N ALA A 162 -4.95 23.32 -1.50
CA ALA A 162 -3.71 23.83 -0.92
C ALA A 162 -2.57 22.78 -0.88
N LEU A 163 -2.92 21.49 -0.86
CA LEU A 163 -1.96 20.38 -0.80
C LEU A 163 -1.48 19.93 -2.18
N SER A 164 -1.94 20.57 -3.25
CA SER A 164 -1.78 20.09 -4.63
C SER A 164 -1.11 21.10 -5.56
N THR A 165 -0.93 22.34 -5.11
CA THR A 165 -0.58 23.49 -5.96
C THR A 165 0.79 23.44 -6.64
N HIS A 166 1.72 22.63 -6.12
CA HIS A 166 3.11 22.52 -6.62
C HIS A 166 3.48 21.10 -7.03
N LEU A 167 2.56 20.14 -6.92
CA LEU A 167 2.78 18.77 -7.37
C LEU A 167 2.88 18.70 -8.89
N ALA A 168 3.70 17.77 -9.40
CA ALA A 168 3.76 17.49 -10.84
C ALA A 168 2.42 16.88 -11.31
N HIS A 169 1.86 15.98 -10.53
CA HIS A 169 0.62 15.29 -10.80
C HIS A 169 -0.23 15.22 -9.52
N PRO A 170 -1.10 16.23 -9.28
CA PRO A 170 -2.02 16.21 -8.15
C PRO A 170 -2.94 14.98 -8.19
N PRO A 171 -3.37 14.47 -7.03
CA PRO A 171 -4.38 13.41 -6.96
C PRO A 171 -5.72 13.84 -7.55
N PHE A 172 -6.64 12.88 -7.62
CA PHE A 172 -8.04 13.09 -7.96
C PHE A 172 -8.88 12.57 -6.80
N THR A 173 -9.70 13.43 -6.19
CA THR A 173 -10.55 13.07 -5.06
C THR A 173 -12.01 13.11 -5.48
N PHE A 174 -12.70 11.98 -5.39
CA PHE A 174 -14.11 11.82 -5.74
C PHE A 174 -14.92 11.68 -4.45
N HIS A 175 -15.94 12.52 -4.26
CA HIS A 175 -16.80 12.51 -3.07
C HIS A 175 -18.06 11.71 -3.37
N LEU A 176 -18.22 10.56 -2.72
CA LEU A 176 -19.38 9.72 -2.88
C LEU A 176 -20.35 9.90 -1.70
N ASP A 177 -21.65 9.84 -1.95
CA ASP A 177 -22.67 10.03 -0.91
C ASP A 177 -22.84 8.80 -0.01
N LYS A 178 -22.49 7.62 -0.53
CA LYS A 178 -22.67 6.35 0.19
C LYS A 178 -21.80 5.25 -0.42
N PHE A 179 -21.46 4.28 0.41
CA PHE A 179 -20.92 3.01 -0.07
C PHE A 179 -21.98 2.19 -0.83
N VAL A 180 -21.58 1.64 -1.96
CA VAL A 180 -22.35 0.65 -2.72
C VAL A 180 -21.39 -0.46 -3.13
N PRO A 181 -21.63 -1.73 -2.74
CA PRO A 181 -20.72 -2.82 -3.08
C PRO A 181 -20.63 -3.03 -4.59
N GLY A 182 -19.47 -3.48 -5.03
CA GLY A 182 -19.18 -3.77 -6.43
C GLY A 182 -17.79 -3.30 -6.86
N VAL A 183 -17.66 -2.92 -8.12
CA VAL A 183 -16.39 -2.57 -8.75
C VAL A 183 -16.29 -1.06 -8.97
N LEU A 184 -15.39 -0.40 -8.24
CA LEU A 184 -14.89 0.91 -8.62
C LEU A 184 -13.88 0.73 -9.75
N THR A 185 -13.97 1.56 -10.78
CA THR A 185 -13.01 1.59 -11.88
C THR A 185 -12.57 3.03 -12.12
N ALA A 186 -11.26 3.26 -12.10
CA ALA A 186 -10.65 4.52 -12.50
C ALA A 186 -10.06 4.37 -13.91
N ILE A 187 -10.43 5.28 -14.81
CA ILE A 187 -9.94 5.33 -16.18
C ILE A 187 -9.23 6.66 -16.38
N ALA A 188 -7.94 6.59 -16.70
CA ALA A 188 -7.11 7.77 -16.91
C ALA A 188 -7.03 8.13 -18.39
N TYR A 189 -7.11 9.43 -18.68
CA TYR A 189 -7.06 9.99 -20.02
C TYR A 189 -5.95 11.02 -20.15
N SER A 190 -5.22 10.97 -21.26
CA SER A 190 -4.28 11.99 -21.69
C SER A 190 -4.49 12.26 -23.19
N SER A 191 -4.50 13.54 -23.57
CA SER A 191 -4.75 13.98 -24.94
C SER A 191 -6.03 13.37 -25.56
N GLY A 192 -7.06 13.20 -24.72
CA GLY A 192 -8.36 12.67 -25.11
C GLY A 192 -8.42 11.14 -25.30
N SER A 193 -7.33 10.43 -25.08
CA SER A 193 -7.25 8.97 -25.19
C SER A 193 -7.11 8.30 -23.82
N GLN A 194 -7.72 7.14 -23.64
CA GLN A 194 -7.50 6.31 -22.46
C GLN A 194 -6.05 5.82 -22.46
N VAL A 195 -5.33 6.04 -21.35
CA VAL A 195 -3.92 5.67 -21.20
C VAL A 195 -3.67 4.66 -20.09
N ALA A 196 -4.53 4.59 -19.08
CA ALA A 196 -4.44 3.61 -18.00
C ALA A 196 -5.81 3.29 -17.42
N ARG A 197 -5.90 2.18 -16.69
CA ARG A 197 -7.10 1.73 -15.97
C ARG A 197 -6.70 0.97 -14.72
N ASP A 198 -7.46 1.16 -13.64
CA ASP A 198 -7.36 0.41 -12.40
C ASP A 198 -8.75 0.11 -11.85
N SER A 199 -8.86 -0.87 -10.94
CA SER A 199 -10.12 -1.20 -10.29
C SER A 199 -9.92 -1.71 -8.88
N ALA A 200 -10.79 -1.27 -7.97
CA ALA A 200 -10.95 -1.78 -6.62
C ALA A 200 -12.33 -2.44 -6.53
N GLU A 201 -12.38 -3.67 -6.04
CA GLU A 201 -13.62 -4.44 -5.97
C GLU A 201 -13.91 -4.86 -4.54
N THR A 202 -15.14 -4.63 -4.09
CA THR A 202 -15.60 -5.07 -2.77
C THR A 202 -15.37 -6.57 -2.60
N PRO A 203 -14.55 -7.01 -1.63
CA PRO A 203 -14.30 -8.42 -1.42
C PRO A 203 -15.48 -9.13 -0.79
N GLY A 204 -15.58 -10.44 -1.04
CA GLY A 204 -16.47 -11.34 -0.33
C GLY A 204 -15.82 -11.94 0.90
N ASP A 205 -16.40 -13.04 1.39
CA ASP A 205 -15.86 -13.77 2.55
C ASP A 205 -14.47 -14.35 2.25
N LEU A 206 -13.59 -14.35 3.25
CA LEU A 206 -12.27 -14.96 3.14
C LEU A 206 -12.40 -16.46 2.84
N LEU A 207 -11.75 -16.92 1.79
CA LEU A 207 -11.81 -18.32 1.37
C LEU A 207 -10.44 -19.01 1.33
N GLY A 208 -9.37 -18.28 1.03
CA GLY A 208 -8.06 -18.88 0.84
C GLY A 208 -6.90 -17.91 0.85
N VAL A 209 -5.73 -18.43 0.49
CA VAL A 209 -4.48 -17.70 0.37
C VAL A 209 -3.86 -17.98 -0.98
N GLU A 210 -3.41 -16.94 -1.67
CA GLU A 210 -2.55 -17.04 -2.85
C GLU A 210 -1.10 -16.68 -2.45
N ALA A 211 -0.17 -17.61 -2.69
CA ALA A 211 1.24 -17.41 -2.37
C ALA A 211 2.04 -16.98 -3.60
N GLN A 212 2.95 -16.02 -3.42
CA GLN A 212 3.84 -15.52 -4.46
C GLN A 212 5.26 -15.28 -3.94
N LEU A 213 6.26 -15.65 -4.74
CA LEU A 213 7.65 -15.24 -4.55
C LEU A 213 7.86 -13.83 -5.08
N MET A 214 8.45 -12.96 -4.27
CA MET A 214 8.70 -11.56 -4.62
C MET A 214 10.06 -11.42 -5.33
N THR A 215 10.13 -11.85 -6.59
CA THR A 215 11.36 -11.83 -7.38
C THR A 215 11.60 -10.51 -8.13
N LEU A 216 10.63 -9.61 -8.18
CA LEU A 216 10.69 -8.33 -8.91
C LEU A 216 11.14 -8.51 -10.38
N ASP A 217 10.64 -9.55 -11.04
CA ASP A 217 10.98 -9.93 -12.42
C ASP A 217 12.47 -10.26 -12.65
N VAL A 218 13.22 -10.51 -11.58
CA VAL A 218 14.62 -10.99 -11.63
C VAL A 218 14.63 -12.47 -11.32
N ALA A 219 15.29 -13.26 -12.18
CA ALA A 219 15.48 -14.68 -11.90
C ALA A 219 16.31 -14.85 -10.62
N PRO A 220 15.84 -15.62 -9.63
CA PRO A 220 16.57 -15.83 -8.39
C PRO A 220 17.84 -16.66 -8.64
N VAL A 221 18.85 -16.43 -7.81
CA VAL A 221 20.08 -17.23 -7.78
C VAL A 221 20.26 -17.90 -6.43
N VAL A 222 21.15 -18.89 -6.35
CA VAL A 222 21.46 -19.57 -5.08
C VAL A 222 21.90 -18.55 -4.03
N ASP A 223 21.45 -18.70 -2.80
CA ASP A 223 21.67 -17.84 -1.64
C ASP A 223 20.91 -16.49 -1.65
N ASP A 224 20.11 -16.19 -2.66
CA ASP A 224 19.21 -15.05 -2.60
C ASP A 224 18.23 -15.18 -1.43
N LEU A 225 18.00 -14.05 -0.77
CA LEU A 225 16.95 -13.89 0.23
C LEU A 225 15.73 -13.22 -0.40
N ILE A 226 14.62 -13.92 -0.43
CA ILE A 226 13.39 -13.49 -1.11
C ILE A 226 12.23 -13.57 -0.13
N PHE A 227 11.35 -12.55 -0.16
CA PHE A 227 10.06 -12.67 0.54
C PHE A 227 9.10 -13.56 -0.24
N VAL A 228 8.38 -14.39 0.51
CA VAL A 228 7.16 -15.05 0.06
C VAL A 228 6.00 -14.28 0.67
N GLN A 229 5.10 -13.80 -0.16
CA GLN A 229 3.87 -13.15 0.29
C GLN A 229 2.69 -14.10 0.09
N GLY A 230 1.82 -14.18 1.10
CA GLY A 230 0.52 -14.79 1.05
C GLY A 230 -0.55 -13.71 1.04
N ARG A 231 -1.35 -13.63 -0.01
CA ARG A 231 -2.47 -12.70 -0.13
C ARG A 231 -3.77 -13.44 0.21
N LEU A 232 -4.48 -12.95 1.21
CA LEU A 232 -5.76 -13.50 1.63
C LEU A 232 -6.82 -13.13 0.60
N VAL A 233 -7.56 -14.12 0.14
CA VAL A 233 -8.48 -13.95 -1.00
C VAL A 233 -9.86 -14.55 -0.73
N ASP A 234 -10.84 -13.93 -1.36
CA ASP A 234 -12.19 -14.46 -1.48
C ASP A 234 -12.32 -15.48 -2.62
N GLY A 235 -13.53 -15.96 -2.88
CA GLY A 235 -13.83 -16.94 -3.95
C GLY A 235 -13.62 -16.44 -5.38
N HIS A 236 -13.30 -15.15 -5.57
CA HIS A 236 -13.03 -14.54 -6.88
C HIS A 236 -11.57 -14.05 -6.99
N GLY A 237 -10.72 -14.36 -6.00
CA GLY A 237 -9.34 -13.94 -5.97
C GLY A 237 -9.13 -12.47 -5.59
N ARG A 238 -10.13 -11.81 -4.97
CA ARG A 238 -10.01 -10.43 -4.46
C ARG A 238 -9.36 -10.45 -3.09
N THR A 239 -8.50 -9.48 -2.82
CA THR A 239 -7.87 -9.35 -1.50
C THR A 239 -8.93 -9.03 -0.45
N VAL A 240 -8.91 -9.79 0.65
CA VAL A 240 -9.73 -9.55 1.84
C VAL A 240 -8.85 -8.88 2.89
N PRO A 241 -9.03 -7.57 3.18
CA PRO A 241 -8.14 -6.80 4.06
C PRO A 241 -8.45 -7.10 5.54
N VAL A 242 -7.95 -8.22 6.03
CA VAL A 242 -8.13 -8.65 7.43
C VAL A 242 -6.78 -8.84 8.11
N ASN A 243 -6.75 -8.54 9.41
CA ASN A 243 -5.59 -8.70 10.29
C ASN A 243 -5.67 -10.02 11.08
N ASP A 244 -4.53 -10.43 11.62
CA ASP A 244 -4.39 -11.49 12.63
C ASP A 244 -4.87 -12.89 12.18
N VAL A 245 -5.03 -13.10 10.87
CA VAL A 245 -5.30 -14.43 10.33
C VAL A 245 -3.98 -15.15 10.09
N ASN A 246 -3.77 -16.26 10.78
CA ASN A 246 -2.54 -17.04 10.63
C ASN A 246 -2.48 -17.79 9.30
N VAL A 247 -1.39 -17.55 8.57
CA VAL A 247 -1.06 -18.16 7.29
C VAL A 247 0.15 -19.07 7.47
N THR A 248 0.05 -20.32 7.03
CA THR A 248 1.18 -21.24 6.96
C THR A 248 1.74 -21.27 5.55
N PHE A 249 3.07 -21.18 5.44
CA PHE A 249 3.79 -21.31 4.18
C PHE A 249 4.45 -22.68 4.05
N ASP A 250 4.20 -23.34 2.92
CA ASP A 250 4.82 -24.60 2.56
C ASP A 250 5.89 -24.36 1.48
N LEU A 251 7.12 -24.67 1.79
CA LEU A 251 8.26 -24.44 0.90
C LEU A 251 8.58 -25.68 0.09
N GLY A 252 8.73 -25.52 -1.22
CA GLY A 252 9.25 -26.56 -2.10
C GLY A 252 10.76 -26.78 -1.96
N PRO A 253 11.31 -27.78 -2.67
CA PRO A 253 12.69 -28.23 -2.49
C PRO A 253 13.78 -27.18 -2.74
N GLY A 254 13.48 -26.17 -3.55
CA GLY A 254 14.44 -25.10 -3.91
C GLY A 254 14.50 -23.94 -2.91
N LEU A 255 13.80 -24.03 -1.78
CA LEU A 255 13.70 -22.98 -0.77
C LEU A 255 14.00 -23.50 0.62
N ALA A 256 14.62 -22.67 1.44
CA ALA A 256 14.81 -22.92 2.88
C ALA A 256 14.25 -21.74 3.70
N ALA A 257 13.59 -22.04 4.80
CA ALA A 257 13.07 -21.02 5.68
C ALA A 257 14.19 -20.19 6.34
N VAL A 258 14.00 -18.90 6.39
CA VAL A 258 14.80 -17.94 7.16
C VAL A 258 13.93 -17.31 8.23
N GLY A 259 12.73 -16.91 7.89
CA GLY A 259 11.70 -16.45 8.83
C GLY A 259 10.78 -17.58 9.30
N PRO A 260 9.85 -17.28 10.22
CA PRO A 260 8.81 -18.21 10.64
C PRO A 260 7.94 -18.64 9.45
N LEU A 261 7.45 -19.88 9.46
CA LEU A 261 6.56 -20.40 8.43
C LEU A 261 5.07 -20.19 8.75
N VAL A 262 4.75 -19.72 9.94
CA VAL A 262 3.40 -19.28 10.30
C VAL A 262 3.46 -17.81 10.65
N MET A 263 2.71 -17.01 9.92
CA MET A 263 2.69 -15.55 10.05
C MET A 263 1.26 -15.04 10.15
N PRO A 264 0.97 -14.09 11.05
CA PRO A 264 -0.31 -13.40 11.04
C PRO A 264 -0.41 -12.48 9.80
N SER A 265 -1.62 -12.28 9.34
CA SER A 265 -1.87 -11.30 8.27
C SER A 265 -1.93 -9.87 8.81
N GLU A 266 -1.51 -8.94 7.96
CA GLU A 266 -1.73 -7.50 8.10
C GLU A 266 -2.41 -7.00 6.83
N ASN A 267 -3.60 -6.45 6.97
CA ASN A 267 -4.41 -5.91 5.87
C ASN A 267 -4.55 -6.88 4.68
N GLY A 268 -4.76 -8.17 4.97
CA GLY A 268 -4.92 -9.22 3.96
C GLY A 268 -3.62 -9.78 3.39
N PHE A 269 -2.46 -9.44 3.95
CA PHE A 269 -1.16 -9.97 3.54
C PHE A 269 -0.43 -10.60 4.72
N ALA A 270 0.21 -11.73 4.47
CA ALA A 270 1.20 -12.32 5.38
C ALA A 270 2.48 -12.58 4.59
N ALA A 271 3.64 -12.56 5.22
CA ALA A 271 4.87 -12.83 4.50
C ALA A 271 5.92 -13.51 5.37
N THR A 272 6.81 -14.25 4.72
CA THR A 272 8.00 -14.84 5.34
C THR A 272 9.22 -14.68 4.46
N LEU A 273 10.40 -14.75 5.06
CA LEU A 273 11.69 -14.68 4.35
C LEU A 273 12.22 -16.09 4.10
N VAL A 274 12.64 -16.34 2.88
CA VAL A 274 13.21 -17.62 2.45
C VAL A 274 14.56 -17.41 1.77
N ARG A 275 15.41 -18.45 1.79
CA ARG A 275 16.65 -18.52 1.05
C ARG A 275 16.47 -19.47 -0.15
N VAL A 276 16.95 -19.06 -1.32
CA VAL A 276 16.98 -19.91 -2.51
C VAL A 276 18.13 -20.90 -2.40
N THR A 277 17.84 -22.20 -2.47
CA THR A 277 18.82 -23.29 -2.44
C THR A 277 18.98 -23.94 -3.80
N ASP A 278 17.92 -23.93 -4.64
CA ASP A 278 17.93 -24.41 -6.03
C ASP A 278 17.00 -23.55 -6.87
N PRO A 279 17.52 -22.57 -7.62
CA PRO A 279 16.69 -21.64 -8.40
C PRO A 279 15.93 -22.29 -9.56
N GLY A 280 16.31 -23.49 -9.97
CA GLY A 280 15.62 -24.27 -11.01
C GLY A 280 14.37 -25.00 -10.49
N ASN A 281 14.12 -25.02 -9.18
CA ASN A 281 13.05 -25.81 -8.55
C ASN A 281 12.33 -25.04 -7.43
N VAL A 282 12.17 -23.72 -7.58
CA VAL A 282 11.48 -22.91 -6.58
C VAL A 282 9.97 -23.06 -6.68
N SER A 283 9.35 -23.41 -5.58
CA SER A 283 7.90 -23.45 -5.45
C SER A 283 7.47 -23.12 -4.03
N VAL A 284 6.31 -22.55 -3.88
CA VAL A 284 5.71 -22.20 -2.60
C VAL A 284 4.19 -22.35 -2.71
N SER A 285 3.57 -22.76 -1.61
CA SER A 285 2.13 -22.66 -1.38
C SER A 285 1.87 -22.09 0.00
N ALA A 286 0.66 -21.63 0.24
CA ALA A 286 0.23 -21.16 1.53
C ALA A 286 -1.21 -21.58 1.81
N HIS A 287 -1.57 -21.71 3.07
CA HIS A 287 -2.92 -22.03 3.49
C HIS A 287 -3.27 -21.33 4.82
N LEU A 288 -4.55 -21.13 5.04
CA LEU A 288 -5.06 -20.63 6.31
C LEU A 288 -4.88 -21.69 7.39
N VAL A 289 -4.40 -21.29 8.56
CA VAL A 289 -4.42 -22.17 9.73
C VAL A 289 -5.88 -22.40 10.10
N LYS A 290 -6.34 -23.64 9.98
CA LYS A 290 -7.66 -24.01 10.49
C LYS A 290 -7.58 -24.04 12.00
N GLU A 291 -8.37 -23.21 12.68
CA GLU A 291 -8.64 -23.43 14.09
C GLU A 291 -9.26 -24.82 14.21
N VAL A 292 -8.58 -25.72 14.91
CA VAL A 292 -9.16 -27.01 15.26
C VAL A 292 -10.18 -26.71 16.35
N GLU A 293 -11.44 -26.55 15.98
CA GLU A 293 -12.54 -26.57 16.95
C GLU A 293 -12.49 -27.92 17.70
N GLY A 294 -12.25 -27.85 19.02
CA GLY A 294 -12.47 -28.95 19.94
C GLY A 294 -11.24 -29.79 20.26
N LEU A 295 -10.40 -29.31 21.15
CA LEU A 295 -9.83 -30.10 22.23
C LEU A 295 -10.26 -29.43 23.54
N ASP A 296 -11.57 -29.47 23.80
CA ASP A 296 -12.06 -29.33 25.17
C ASP A 296 -11.51 -30.50 25.97
N ASP A 297 -10.74 -30.18 27.01
CA ASP A 297 -10.43 -30.88 28.22
C ASP A 297 -10.69 -32.40 28.21
N VAL A 298 -9.61 -33.17 28.09
CA VAL A 298 -9.58 -34.52 28.69
C VAL A 298 -9.06 -34.36 30.12
N PRO A 299 -9.82 -34.80 31.12
CA PRO A 299 -9.55 -34.58 32.54
C PRO A 299 -8.29 -35.29 33.07
#